data_04e86af5db638fdb1e72ac6f402b888f
#
_entry.id   04e86af5db638fdb1e72ac6f402b888f
#
_cell.length_a   1.000
_cell.length_b   1.000
_cell.length_c   1.000
_cell.angle_alpha   90.00
_cell.angle_beta   90.00
_cell.angle_gamma   90.00
#
_symmetry.space_group_name_H-M   'P 1'
#
loop_
_entity.id
_entity.type
_entity.pdbx_description
1 polymer ?
#
loop_
_entity_poly.entity_id
_entity_poly.type
_entity_poly.pdbx_seq_one_letter_code
_entity_poly.pdbx_strand_id
1 'polypeptide(L)'
;MMAPEEYRAARAAASHWLQLRIIDVRKPDRLPGVCVVHGEVTRTFRGAPPATKAIELEVECKQRGERSPPGDEFRLDAEALSAGGHLEAFAEARGARYAVVARQVELIAKPAEKPTFTGKE
;
A
#
# COMPACT_ATOMS: atom_id res chain seq x y z
N MET A 1 7.31 16.64 5.50
CA MET A 1 5.90 16.34 5.17
C MET A 1 5.59 16.83 3.77
N MET A 2 4.96 16.00 2.95
CA MET A 2 4.55 16.40 1.61
C MET A 2 3.29 17.28 1.68
N ALA A 3 3.20 18.24 0.79
CA ALA A 3 2.00 19.06 0.65
C ALA A 3 0.86 18.23 0.04
N PRO A 4 -0.42 18.59 0.27
CA PRO A 4 -1.54 17.84 -0.31
C PRO A 4 -1.46 17.70 -1.83
N GLU A 5 -1.03 18.72 -2.54
CA GLU A 5 -0.88 18.66 -4.00
C GLU A 5 0.22 17.68 -4.44
N GLU A 6 1.24 17.45 -3.61
CA GLU A 6 2.28 16.47 -3.88
C GLU A 6 1.74 15.05 -3.77
N TYR A 7 0.88 14.79 -2.79
CA TYR A 7 0.20 13.49 -2.67
C TYR A 7 -0.72 13.24 -3.87
N ARG A 8 -1.46 14.25 -4.29
CA ARG A 8 -2.32 14.13 -5.47
C ARG A 8 -1.51 13.85 -6.73
N ALA A 9 -0.38 14.57 -6.89
CA ALA A 9 0.51 14.38 -8.02
C ALA A 9 1.11 12.97 -8.03
N ALA A 10 1.51 12.47 -6.85
CA ALA A 10 2.04 11.11 -6.74
C ALA A 10 1.00 10.07 -7.13
N ARG A 11 -0.25 10.22 -6.67
CA ARG A 11 -1.33 9.32 -7.07
C ARG A 11 -1.61 9.40 -8.57
N ALA A 12 -1.62 10.61 -9.12
CA ALA A 12 -1.86 10.79 -10.57
C ALA A 12 -0.76 10.17 -11.42
N ALA A 13 0.48 10.18 -10.93
CA ALA A 13 1.64 9.64 -11.65
C ALA A 13 1.83 8.13 -11.44
N ALA A 14 1.14 7.52 -10.48
CA ALA A 14 1.31 6.10 -10.20
C ALA A 14 0.89 5.26 -11.40
N SER A 15 1.71 4.26 -11.75
CA SER A 15 1.42 3.38 -12.88
C SER A 15 0.26 2.43 -12.62
N HIS A 16 0.01 2.13 -11.35
CA HIS A 16 -1.01 1.16 -10.94
C HIS A 16 -1.85 1.68 -9.78
N TRP A 17 -3.10 1.24 -9.77
CA TRP A 17 -4.03 1.52 -8.69
C TRP A 17 -4.82 0.22 -8.48
N LEU A 18 -4.58 -0.44 -7.35
CA LEU A 18 -4.98 -1.83 -7.12
C LEU A 18 -5.69 -2.01 -5.79
N GLN A 19 -6.53 -3.04 -5.72
CA GLN A 19 -6.98 -3.62 -4.45
C GLN A 19 -6.44 -5.03 -4.34
N LEU A 20 -5.99 -5.42 -3.14
CA LEU A 20 -5.43 -6.73 -2.85
C LEU A 20 -6.12 -7.37 -1.65
N ARG A 21 -6.20 -8.69 -1.67
CA ARG A 21 -6.45 -9.49 -0.48
C ARG A 21 -5.08 -9.91 0.08
N ILE A 22 -4.83 -9.58 1.33
CA ILE A 22 -3.55 -9.88 1.98
C ILE A 22 -3.49 -11.37 2.30
N ILE A 23 -2.45 -12.05 1.81
CA ILE A 23 -2.20 -13.47 2.08
C ILE A 23 -1.20 -13.60 3.20
N ASP A 24 -0.10 -12.86 3.11
CA ASP A 24 1.01 -12.96 4.05
C ASP A 24 1.78 -11.64 4.07
N VAL A 25 2.46 -11.37 5.17
CA VAL A 25 3.27 -10.14 5.32
C VAL A 25 4.63 -10.52 5.89
N ARG A 26 5.69 -10.13 5.18
CA ARG A 26 7.05 -10.30 5.67
C ARG A 26 7.53 -8.97 6.22
N LYS A 27 7.82 -8.96 7.53
CA LYS A 27 8.29 -7.76 8.22
C LYS A 27 9.81 -7.62 8.05
N PRO A 28 10.33 -6.37 8.06
CA PRO A 28 11.78 -6.16 8.10
C PRO A 28 12.32 -6.50 9.48
N ASP A 29 13.65 -6.61 9.60
CA ASP A 29 14.32 -6.89 10.87
C ASP A 29 14.08 -5.79 11.88
N ARG A 30 13.93 -4.56 11.43
CA ARG A 30 13.70 -3.40 12.29
C ARG A 30 12.54 -2.58 11.75
N LEU A 31 11.72 -2.08 12.64
CA LEU A 31 10.65 -1.13 12.36
C LEU A 31 11.00 0.24 12.91
N PRO A 32 10.70 1.35 12.23
CA PRO A 32 9.99 1.40 10.94
C PRO A 32 10.86 0.90 9.79
N GLY A 33 10.22 0.42 8.74
CA GLY A 33 10.91 -0.09 7.57
C GLY A 33 9.93 -0.43 6.45
N VAL A 34 10.31 -1.36 5.60
CA VAL A 34 9.47 -1.80 4.49
C VAL A 34 9.00 -3.22 4.75
N CYS A 35 7.67 -3.38 4.83
CA CYS A 35 7.03 -4.68 4.85
C CYS A 35 6.79 -5.14 3.41
N VAL A 36 6.89 -6.44 3.15
CA VAL A 36 6.54 -7.01 1.86
C VAL A 36 5.22 -7.76 2.02
N VAL A 37 4.18 -7.25 1.38
CA VAL A 37 2.86 -7.87 1.40
C VAL A 37 2.75 -8.81 0.21
N HIS A 38 2.52 -10.09 0.49
CA HIS A 38 2.14 -11.05 -0.52
C HIS A 38 0.62 -11.04 -0.57
N GLY A 39 0.07 -10.67 -1.71
CA GLY A 39 -1.37 -10.50 -1.84
C GLY A 39 -1.89 -10.93 -3.19
N GLU A 40 -3.20 -11.12 -3.23
CA GLU A 40 -3.93 -11.49 -4.45
C GLU A 40 -4.68 -10.28 -4.94
N VAL A 41 -4.45 -9.87 -6.19
CA VAL A 41 -5.11 -8.71 -6.78
C VAL A 41 -6.59 -9.01 -6.98
N THR A 42 -7.45 -8.22 -6.36
CA THR A 42 -8.91 -8.36 -6.49
C THR A 42 -9.49 -7.37 -7.49
N ARG A 43 -8.84 -6.21 -7.65
CA ARG A 43 -9.26 -5.17 -8.61
C ARG A 43 -8.04 -4.41 -9.11
N THR A 44 -8.11 -4.01 -10.39
CA THR A 44 -7.15 -3.10 -10.98
C THR A 44 -7.91 -1.91 -11.56
N PHE A 45 -7.74 -0.74 -10.95
CA PHE A 45 -8.41 0.49 -11.40
C PHE A 45 -7.57 1.24 -12.43
N ARG A 46 -6.27 1.03 -12.41
CA ARG A 46 -5.34 1.68 -13.35
C ARG A 46 -4.16 0.75 -13.61
N GLY A 47 -3.63 0.81 -14.82
CA GLY A 47 -2.49 0.02 -15.24
C GLY A 47 -2.89 -1.34 -15.79
N ALA A 48 -1.94 -2.03 -16.39
CA ALA A 48 -2.16 -3.39 -16.85
C ALA A 48 -2.33 -4.32 -15.67
N PRO A 49 -3.32 -5.23 -15.68
CA PRO A 49 -3.41 -6.24 -14.63
C PRO A 49 -2.10 -7.02 -14.56
N PRO A 50 -1.60 -7.32 -13.33
CA PRO A 50 -0.40 -8.13 -13.20
C PRO A 50 -0.53 -9.47 -13.91
N ALA A 51 0.58 -9.96 -14.45
CA ALA A 51 0.60 -11.23 -15.17
C ALA A 51 0.18 -12.41 -14.29
N THR A 52 0.46 -12.32 -12.98
CA THR A 52 0.00 -13.29 -12.00
C THR A 52 -0.99 -12.62 -11.07
N LYS A 53 -1.98 -13.37 -10.59
CA LYS A 53 -2.97 -12.84 -9.66
C LYS A 53 -2.35 -12.47 -8.32
N ALA A 54 -1.34 -13.23 -7.88
CA ALA A 54 -0.61 -12.96 -6.65
C ALA A 54 0.63 -12.12 -6.94
N ILE A 55 0.84 -11.07 -6.16
CA ILE A 55 1.99 -10.17 -6.29
C ILE A 55 2.61 -9.89 -4.92
N GLU A 56 3.83 -9.35 -4.96
CA GLU A 56 4.48 -8.80 -3.77
C GLU A 56 4.42 -7.28 -3.86
N LEU A 57 3.99 -6.64 -2.77
CA LEU A 57 3.86 -5.19 -2.69
C LEU A 57 4.69 -4.69 -1.51
N GLU A 58 5.60 -3.74 -1.77
CA GLU A 58 6.38 -3.10 -0.72
C GLU A 58 5.57 -1.97 -0.10
N VAL A 59 5.42 -2.01 1.22
CA VAL A 59 4.63 -1.04 1.99
C VAL A 59 5.45 -0.54 3.17
N GLU A 60 5.61 0.77 3.30
CA GLU A 60 6.26 1.33 4.47
C GLU A 60 5.41 1.07 5.70
N CYS A 61 6.01 0.50 6.73
CA CYS A 61 5.31 0.06 7.93
C CYS A 61 6.07 0.46 9.20
N LYS A 62 5.37 0.43 10.33
CA LYS A 62 5.91 0.80 11.63
C LYS A 62 5.40 -0.14 12.71
N GLN A 63 5.97 -0.04 13.92
CA GLN A 63 5.44 -0.76 15.08
C GLN A 63 4.11 -0.15 15.50
N ARG A 64 3.25 -1.02 16.01
CA ARG A 64 1.96 -0.58 16.55
C ARG A 64 2.17 0.41 17.68
N GLY A 65 1.45 1.54 17.60
CA GLY A 65 1.55 2.58 18.62
C GLY A 65 2.82 3.41 18.60
N GLU A 66 3.72 3.15 17.65
CA GLU A 66 4.95 3.91 17.54
C GLU A 66 4.64 5.36 17.15
N ARG A 67 5.30 6.29 17.84
CA ARG A 67 5.23 7.70 17.46
C ARG A 67 6.01 7.90 16.18
N SER A 68 5.34 8.48 15.20
CA SER A 68 5.98 8.79 13.93
C SER A 68 6.50 10.23 13.93
N PRO A 69 7.68 10.48 13.37
CA PRO A 69 8.09 11.85 13.07
C PRO A 69 7.09 12.52 12.13
N PRO A 70 7.05 13.85 12.06
CA PRO A 70 6.23 14.53 11.07
C PRO A 70 6.52 13.99 9.65
N GLY A 71 5.46 13.67 8.91
CA GLY A 71 5.57 13.10 7.57
C GLY A 71 5.49 11.58 7.52
N ASP A 72 5.54 10.90 8.66
CA ASP A 72 5.47 9.43 8.72
C ASP A 72 4.10 8.91 9.18
N GLU A 73 3.11 9.77 9.31
CA GLU A 73 1.78 9.44 9.81
C GLU A 73 1.04 8.44 8.94
N PHE A 74 1.47 8.27 7.68
CA PHE A 74 0.81 7.38 6.73
C PHE A 74 1.42 5.98 6.70
N ARG A 75 2.46 5.72 7.50
CA ARG A 75 2.97 4.37 7.62
C ARG A 75 1.95 3.50 8.32
N LEU A 76 1.70 2.34 7.77
CA LEU A 76 0.77 1.39 8.37
C LEU A 76 1.46 0.58 9.48
N ASP A 77 0.67 0.19 10.48
CA ASP A 77 1.18 -0.73 11.50
C ASP A 77 1.43 -2.10 10.88
N ALA A 78 2.64 -2.64 11.11
CA ALA A 78 2.98 -3.96 10.61
C ALA A 78 2.02 -5.04 11.14
N GLU A 79 1.56 -4.90 12.38
CA GLU A 79 0.59 -5.84 12.96
C GLU A 79 -0.77 -5.75 12.27
N ALA A 80 -1.21 -4.54 11.92
CA ALA A 80 -2.47 -4.36 11.20
C ALA A 80 -2.41 -5.02 9.82
N LEU A 81 -1.28 -4.91 9.12
CA LEU A 81 -1.05 -5.60 7.86
C LEU A 81 -1.07 -7.13 8.06
N SER A 82 -0.37 -7.61 9.08
CA SER A 82 -0.25 -9.04 9.36
C SER A 82 -1.57 -9.67 9.79
N ALA A 83 -2.52 -8.88 10.27
CA ALA A 83 -3.85 -9.38 10.60
C ALA A 83 -4.63 -9.82 9.37
N GLY A 84 -4.15 -9.49 8.18
CA GLY A 84 -4.80 -9.86 6.93
C GLY A 84 -5.89 -8.88 6.52
N GLY A 85 -6.77 -9.32 5.64
CA GLY A 85 -7.83 -8.48 5.10
C GLY A 85 -7.49 -7.97 3.71
N HIS A 86 -7.87 -6.74 3.43
CA HIS A 86 -7.71 -6.14 2.10
C HIS A 86 -7.05 -4.78 2.20
N LEU A 87 -6.40 -4.37 1.11
CA LEU A 87 -5.87 -3.02 1.00
C LEU A 87 -6.11 -2.46 -0.39
N GLU A 88 -6.07 -1.14 -0.49
CA GLU A 88 -6.09 -0.41 -1.75
C GLU A 88 -4.85 0.47 -1.78
N ALA A 89 -4.13 0.47 -2.90
CA ALA A 89 -2.87 1.19 -3.03
C ALA A 89 -2.65 1.76 -4.42
N PHE A 90 -1.97 2.90 -4.43
CA PHE A 90 -1.32 3.42 -5.64
C PHE A 90 0.10 2.90 -5.65
N ALA A 91 0.51 2.27 -6.72
CA ALA A 91 1.78 1.56 -6.78
C ALA A 91 2.51 1.77 -8.10
N GLU A 92 3.78 1.41 -8.10
CA GLU A 92 4.60 1.36 -9.29
C GLU A 92 5.31 0.01 -9.36
N ALA A 93 5.61 -0.44 -10.57
CA ALA A 93 6.37 -1.67 -10.76
C ALA A 93 7.82 -1.41 -10.37
N ARG A 94 8.41 -2.34 -9.62
CA ARG A 94 9.80 -2.27 -9.19
C ARG A 94 10.42 -3.66 -9.31
N GLY A 95 11.04 -3.93 -10.46
CA GLY A 95 11.55 -5.28 -10.76
C GLY A 95 10.42 -6.29 -10.74
N ALA A 96 10.59 -7.35 -9.96
CA ALA A 96 9.58 -8.41 -9.83
C ALA A 96 8.47 -8.07 -8.84
N ARG A 97 8.55 -6.91 -8.19
CA ARG A 97 7.59 -6.47 -7.17
C ARG A 97 6.88 -5.19 -7.60
N TYR A 98 5.93 -4.80 -6.78
CA TYR A 98 5.31 -3.47 -6.83
C TYR A 98 5.64 -2.74 -5.54
N ALA A 99 5.69 -1.42 -5.58
CA ALA A 99 5.94 -0.58 -4.41
C ALA A 99 4.87 0.50 -4.32
N VAL A 100 4.38 0.74 -3.10
CA VAL A 100 3.43 1.83 -2.84
C VAL A 100 4.12 3.16 -3.09
N VAL A 101 3.46 4.08 -3.81
CA VAL A 101 3.99 5.42 -4.05
C VAL A 101 3.56 6.35 -2.93
N ALA A 102 4.52 7.14 -2.39
CA ALA A 102 4.26 8.19 -1.40
C ALA A 102 3.34 7.72 -0.25
N ARG A 103 3.47 6.48 0.17
CA ARG A 103 2.66 5.87 1.24
C ARG A 103 1.16 5.92 0.99
N GLN A 104 0.75 5.97 -0.27
CA GLN A 104 -0.66 6.06 -0.65
C GLN A 104 -1.31 4.68 -0.65
N VAL A 105 -1.58 4.17 0.55
CA VAL A 105 -2.18 2.86 0.80
C VAL A 105 -3.11 2.96 1.99
N GLU A 106 -4.22 2.24 1.94
CA GLU A 106 -5.08 2.09 3.13
C GLU A 106 -5.66 0.68 3.20
N LEU A 107 -5.89 0.25 4.45
CA LEU A 107 -6.59 -1.00 4.70
C LEU A 107 -8.08 -0.77 4.45
N ILE A 108 -8.72 -1.72 3.80
CA ILE A 108 -10.16 -1.67 3.52
C ILE A 108 -10.82 -2.95 4.03
N ALA A 109 -12.10 -2.86 4.35
CA ALA A 109 -12.81 -3.97 4.96
C ALA A 109 -13.07 -5.12 3.99
N LYS A 110 -13.28 -4.79 2.71
CA LYS A 110 -13.66 -5.78 1.69
C LYS A 110 -13.32 -5.24 0.30
N PRO A 111 -13.23 -6.12 -0.72
CA PRO A 111 -13.08 -5.66 -2.09
C PRO A 111 -14.27 -4.81 -2.52
N ALA A 112 -14.02 -3.81 -3.34
CA ALA A 112 -15.07 -2.94 -3.87
C ALA A 112 -14.90 -2.77 -5.36
N GLU A 113 -16.01 -2.61 -6.07
CA GLU A 113 -15.99 -2.39 -7.52
C GLU A 113 -15.46 -1.01 -7.89
N LYS A 114 -15.61 -0.06 -6.98
CA LYS A 114 -15.14 1.31 -7.15
C LYS A 114 -14.03 1.60 -6.16
N PRO A 115 -13.14 2.54 -6.49
CA PRO A 115 -12.11 2.96 -5.52
C PRO A 115 -12.72 3.46 -4.22
N THR A 116 -12.10 3.07 -3.10
CA THR A 116 -12.52 3.50 -1.76
C THR A 116 -11.46 4.35 -1.08
N PHE A 117 -10.33 4.58 -1.75
CA PHE A 117 -9.21 5.30 -1.17
C PHE A 117 -9.62 6.71 -0.78
N THR A 118 -9.48 7.04 0.50
CA THR A 118 -9.84 8.35 1.03
C THR A 118 -8.65 9.30 1.13
N GLY A 119 -7.44 8.77 1.34
CA GLY A 119 -6.20 9.53 1.36
C GLY A 119 -6.27 10.91 2.02
N LYS A 120 -5.15 11.50 2.35
CA LYS A 120 -5.14 12.90 2.79
C LYS A 120 -4.71 13.81 1.66
N GLU A 121 -5.36 14.94 1.62
CA GLU A 121 -5.07 15.99 0.66
C GLU A 121 -4.74 17.29 1.39
#